data_17c312b3763ffb9befcae0eb6adf5ef7
#
_entry.id   17c312b3763ffb9befcae0eb6adf5ef7
#
_cell.length_a   1.000
_cell.length_b   1.000
_cell.length_c   1.000
_cell.angle_alpha   90.00
_cell.angle_beta   90.00
_cell.angle_gamma   90.00
#
_symmetry.space_group_name_H-M   'P 1'
#
loop_
_entity.id
_entity.type
_entity.pdbx_description
1 polymer ?
#
loop_
_entity_poly.entity_id
_entity_poly.type
_entity_poly.pdbx_seq_one_letter_code
_entity_poly.pdbx_strand_id
1 'polypeptide(L)'
;KIIAEVEPDVTVEVKQTSAKKTEYILEGLDCAHCAEEIRAAVEKLPDVKSAEMNFMAKKLTVEADRNVTEAVKKIVSELEPDVTVKLNDEVSAKKSEDTEEEHEGSGKVMIIRIVSAVVLAAAGFIVGSVSDADIVKTVLMVAAYLIAGYDVLLRAVKNIFKGRVFDENFLMTIASVGAMLIGEASEGAAVMILYQIGEYFQNYAVERSRKSISGLMELRPDSAGIRDTDENGNMI
;
A
#
# COMPACT_ATOMS: atom_id res chain seq x y z
N LYS A 1 -25.86 -2.10 -42.19
CA LYS A 1 -26.32 -2.26 -43.61
C LYS A 1 -27.40 -3.31 -43.72
N ILE A 2 -27.26 -4.48 -43.10
CA ILE A 2 -28.23 -5.60 -43.21
C ILE A 2 -29.62 -5.24 -42.64
N ILE A 3 -29.67 -4.48 -41.53
CA ILE A 3 -30.94 -4.11 -40.89
C ILE A 3 -31.75 -3.10 -41.74
N ALA A 4 -31.06 -2.16 -42.39
CA ALA A 4 -31.72 -1.20 -43.29
C ALA A 4 -32.25 -1.80 -44.61
N GLU A 5 -31.83 -3.02 -44.98
CA GLU A 5 -32.37 -3.76 -46.12
C GLU A 5 -33.63 -4.56 -45.76
N VAL A 6 -33.80 -4.93 -44.48
CA VAL A 6 -34.93 -5.76 -44.01
C VAL A 6 -36.08 -4.90 -43.49
N GLU A 7 -35.76 -3.79 -42.81
CA GLU A 7 -36.74 -2.82 -42.30
C GLU A 7 -36.24 -1.38 -42.47
N PRO A 8 -36.69 -0.66 -43.51
CA PRO A 8 -36.19 0.68 -43.84
C PRO A 8 -36.57 1.78 -42.82
N ASP A 9 -37.57 1.53 -41.98
CA ASP A 9 -38.08 2.47 -40.99
C ASP A 9 -37.42 2.34 -39.61
N VAL A 10 -36.46 1.41 -39.42
CA VAL A 10 -35.73 1.22 -38.15
C VAL A 10 -34.43 1.98 -38.17
N THR A 11 -34.37 3.02 -37.36
CA THR A 11 -33.13 3.77 -37.07
C THR A 11 -32.33 3.02 -36.02
N VAL A 12 -31.20 2.44 -36.41
CA VAL A 12 -30.26 1.80 -35.47
C VAL A 12 -29.36 2.87 -34.87
N GLU A 13 -29.64 3.30 -33.67
CA GLU A 13 -28.71 4.05 -32.84
C GLU A 13 -27.80 3.07 -32.11
N VAL A 14 -26.52 3.03 -32.46
CA VAL A 14 -25.52 2.37 -31.64
C VAL A 14 -25.34 3.22 -30.39
N LYS A 15 -25.98 2.82 -29.29
CA LYS A 15 -25.73 3.39 -27.99
C LYS A 15 -24.29 3.01 -27.59
N GLN A 16 -23.33 3.84 -27.97
CA GLN A 16 -21.97 3.77 -27.44
C GLN A 16 -22.07 4.16 -25.96
N THR A 17 -22.30 3.17 -25.13
CA THR A 17 -22.02 3.29 -23.70
C THR A 17 -20.50 3.32 -23.62
N SER A 18 -19.94 4.52 -23.65
CA SER A 18 -18.51 4.71 -23.37
C SER A 18 -18.32 4.43 -21.87
N ALA A 19 -18.06 3.18 -21.54
CA ALA A 19 -17.62 2.82 -20.21
C ALA A 19 -16.41 3.67 -19.89
N LYS A 20 -16.48 4.44 -18.82
CA LYS A 20 -15.38 5.32 -18.42
C LYS A 20 -14.34 4.47 -17.69
N LYS A 21 -13.14 4.40 -18.25
CA LYS A 21 -11.99 3.79 -17.61
C LYS A 21 -11.45 4.76 -16.57
N THR A 22 -11.45 4.37 -15.31
CA THR A 22 -10.96 5.16 -14.19
C THR A 22 -9.83 4.41 -13.50
N GLU A 23 -8.74 5.09 -13.21
CA GLU A 23 -7.56 4.52 -12.58
C GLU A 23 -7.41 5.04 -11.15
N TYR A 24 -7.23 4.12 -10.22
CA TYR A 24 -7.02 4.41 -8.80
C TYR A 24 -5.64 3.95 -8.38
N ILE A 25 -4.95 4.76 -7.58
CA ILE A 25 -3.69 4.40 -6.92
C ILE A 25 -4.02 4.02 -5.48
N LEU A 26 -3.58 2.83 -5.05
CA LEU A 26 -3.82 2.26 -3.74
C LEU A 26 -2.55 2.37 -2.90
N GLU A 27 -2.37 3.50 -2.20
CA GLU A 27 -1.21 3.70 -1.34
C GLU A 27 -1.34 2.88 -0.05
N GLY A 28 -0.24 2.25 0.37
CA GLY A 28 -0.23 1.37 1.54
C GLY A 28 -0.59 -0.09 1.24
N LEU A 29 -0.93 -0.44 -0.01
CA LEU A 29 -1.23 -1.81 -0.38
C LEU A 29 0.07 -2.63 -0.53
N ASP A 30 0.33 -3.53 0.41
CA ASP A 30 1.56 -4.33 0.46
C ASP A 30 1.31 -5.85 0.41
N CYS A 31 0.04 -6.28 0.44
CA CYS A 31 -0.39 -7.66 0.40
C CYS A 31 -0.97 -8.02 -0.97
N ALA A 32 -0.36 -8.96 -1.68
CA ALA A 32 -0.86 -9.41 -3.00
C ALA A 32 -2.23 -10.11 -2.92
N HIS A 33 -2.49 -10.84 -1.84
CA HIS A 33 -3.80 -11.47 -1.60
C HIS A 33 -4.88 -10.43 -1.37
N CYS A 34 -4.60 -9.41 -0.57
CA CYS A 34 -5.53 -8.31 -0.30
C CYS A 34 -5.83 -7.50 -1.59
N ALA A 35 -4.83 -7.34 -2.47
CA ALA A 35 -5.01 -6.72 -3.78
C ALA A 35 -6.05 -7.48 -4.63
N GLU A 36 -5.98 -8.81 -4.63
CA GLU A 36 -6.92 -9.66 -5.36
C GLU A 36 -8.31 -9.65 -4.72
N GLU A 37 -8.41 -9.64 -3.40
CA GLU A 37 -9.69 -9.49 -2.70
C GLU A 37 -10.37 -8.16 -3.03
N ILE A 38 -9.61 -7.06 -3.05
CA ILE A 38 -10.11 -5.73 -3.46
C ILE A 38 -10.60 -5.77 -4.91
N ARG A 39 -9.79 -6.32 -5.84
CA ARG A 39 -10.18 -6.46 -7.24
C ARG A 39 -11.49 -7.21 -7.39
N ALA A 40 -11.58 -8.40 -6.77
CA ALA A 40 -12.77 -9.26 -6.85
C ALA A 40 -14.01 -8.63 -6.20
N ALA A 41 -13.84 -7.82 -5.16
CA ALA A 41 -14.94 -7.10 -4.53
C ALA A 41 -15.43 -5.93 -5.40
N VAL A 42 -14.52 -5.19 -6.03
CA VAL A 42 -14.86 -4.09 -6.94
C VAL A 42 -15.53 -4.61 -8.22
N GLU A 43 -15.07 -5.74 -8.76
CA GLU A 43 -15.65 -6.37 -9.95
C GLU A 43 -17.11 -6.82 -9.74
N LYS A 44 -17.52 -7.09 -8.49
CA LYS A 44 -18.91 -7.46 -8.14
C LYS A 44 -19.86 -6.26 -8.07
N LEU A 45 -19.39 -5.03 -8.18
CA LEU A 45 -20.27 -3.86 -8.20
C LEU A 45 -21.15 -3.86 -9.46
N PRO A 46 -22.44 -3.51 -9.34
CA PRO A 46 -23.41 -3.65 -10.46
C PRO A 46 -23.11 -2.74 -11.67
N ASP A 47 -22.39 -1.64 -11.48
CA ASP A 47 -22.05 -0.68 -12.52
C ASP A 47 -20.64 -0.91 -13.11
N VAL A 48 -19.89 -1.92 -12.64
CA VAL A 48 -18.55 -2.27 -13.07
C VAL A 48 -18.57 -3.37 -14.11
N LYS A 49 -17.89 -3.14 -15.25
CA LYS A 49 -17.72 -4.11 -16.33
C LYS A 49 -16.47 -4.96 -16.17
N SER A 50 -15.40 -4.31 -15.76
CA SER A 50 -14.13 -4.98 -15.50
C SER A 50 -13.32 -4.23 -14.42
N ALA A 51 -12.54 -4.97 -13.65
CA ALA A 51 -11.58 -4.44 -12.69
C ALA A 51 -10.24 -5.18 -12.86
N GLU A 52 -9.20 -4.44 -13.18
CA GLU A 52 -7.84 -4.95 -13.35
C GLU A 52 -6.94 -4.39 -12.26
N MET A 53 -6.24 -5.27 -11.54
CA MET A 53 -5.30 -4.89 -10.49
C MET A 53 -3.86 -5.11 -10.95
N ASN A 54 -3.10 -4.02 -10.99
CA ASN A 54 -1.65 -4.09 -11.09
C ASN A 54 -1.05 -3.88 -9.70
N PHE A 55 -0.79 -4.99 -8.99
CA PHE A 55 -0.23 -4.96 -7.63
C PHE A 55 1.14 -4.27 -7.57
N MET A 56 2.00 -4.47 -8.58
CA MET A 56 3.34 -3.89 -8.60
C MET A 56 3.31 -2.37 -8.72
N ALA A 57 2.40 -1.84 -9.53
CA ALA A 57 2.17 -0.41 -9.67
C ALA A 57 1.19 0.16 -8.62
N LYS A 58 0.64 -0.68 -7.74
CA LYS A 58 -0.43 -0.31 -6.78
C LYS A 58 -1.63 0.37 -7.47
N LYS A 59 -1.93 -0.06 -8.69
CA LYS A 59 -2.90 0.58 -9.57
C LYS A 59 -4.09 -0.34 -9.81
N LEU A 60 -5.28 0.15 -9.50
CA LEU A 60 -6.55 -0.49 -9.83
C LEU A 60 -7.21 0.27 -10.98
N THR A 61 -7.43 -0.40 -12.08
CA THR A 61 -8.13 0.13 -13.26
C THR A 61 -9.53 -0.42 -13.28
N VAL A 62 -10.53 0.45 -13.28
CA VAL A 62 -11.95 0.06 -13.27
C VAL A 62 -12.64 0.63 -14.50
N GLU A 63 -13.31 -0.23 -15.23
CA GLU A 63 -14.19 0.15 -16.34
C GLU A 63 -15.64 0.07 -15.86
N ALA A 64 -16.32 1.23 -15.81
CA ALA A 64 -17.67 1.32 -15.27
C ALA A 64 -18.55 2.27 -16.09
N ASP A 65 -19.87 2.01 -16.08
CA ASP A 65 -20.85 2.85 -16.76
C ASP A 65 -21.17 4.14 -15.99
N ARG A 66 -20.82 4.17 -14.67
CA ARG A 66 -21.01 5.31 -13.77
C ARG A 66 -19.77 5.56 -12.94
N ASN A 67 -19.72 6.70 -12.26
CA ASN A 67 -18.68 6.98 -11.29
C ASN A 67 -18.85 6.08 -10.06
N VAL A 68 -17.90 5.18 -9.84
CA VAL A 68 -17.88 4.21 -8.72
C VAL A 68 -16.84 4.56 -7.65
N THR A 69 -16.24 5.75 -7.69
CA THR A 69 -15.13 6.15 -6.83
C THR A 69 -15.45 5.99 -5.34
N GLU A 70 -16.63 6.43 -4.89
CA GLU A 70 -17.00 6.31 -3.47
C GLU A 70 -17.26 4.85 -3.05
N ALA A 71 -17.80 4.02 -3.97
CA ALA A 71 -17.98 2.60 -3.71
C ALA A 71 -16.61 1.88 -3.62
N VAL A 72 -15.67 2.22 -4.50
CA VAL A 72 -14.30 1.69 -4.46
C VAL A 72 -13.59 2.09 -3.16
N LYS A 73 -13.64 3.38 -2.77
CA LYS A 73 -13.08 3.85 -1.49
C LYS A 73 -13.66 3.10 -0.30
N LYS A 74 -14.98 2.89 -0.27
CA LYS A 74 -15.66 2.17 0.80
C LYS A 74 -15.18 0.71 0.88
N ILE A 75 -15.15 -0.01 -0.24
CA ILE A 75 -14.68 -1.41 -0.29
C ILE A 75 -13.23 -1.50 0.20
N VAL A 76 -12.35 -0.63 -0.29
CA VAL A 76 -10.95 -0.62 0.14
C VAL A 76 -10.83 -0.34 1.63
N SER A 77 -11.57 0.64 2.17
CA SER A 77 -11.54 0.97 3.60
C SER A 77 -12.11 -0.14 4.51
N GLU A 78 -13.04 -0.95 4.00
CA GLU A 78 -13.60 -2.10 4.73
C GLU A 78 -12.64 -3.30 4.74
N LEU A 79 -11.97 -3.57 3.61
CA LEU A 79 -11.03 -4.68 3.48
C LEU A 79 -9.65 -4.34 4.05
N GLU A 80 -9.12 -3.17 3.71
CA GLU A 80 -7.81 -2.69 4.12
C GLU A 80 -7.87 -1.20 4.55
N PRO A 81 -8.19 -0.92 5.83
CA PRO A 81 -8.36 0.46 6.33
C PRO A 81 -7.08 1.31 6.31
N ASP A 82 -5.93 0.67 6.21
CA ASP A 82 -4.63 1.33 6.15
C ASP A 82 -4.23 1.70 4.70
N VAL A 83 -5.07 1.33 3.69
CA VAL A 83 -4.87 1.66 2.28
C VAL A 83 -5.64 2.93 1.90
N THR A 84 -4.94 3.89 1.31
CA THR A 84 -5.53 5.13 0.80
C THR A 84 -5.77 5.04 -0.70
N VAL A 85 -6.99 5.39 -1.15
CA VAL A 85 -7.37 5.40 -2.57
C VAL A 85 -7.25 6.81 -3.13
N LYS A 86 -6.39 7.02 -4.13
CA LYS A 86 -6.23 8.28 -4.88
C LYS A 86 -6.63 8.06 -6.35
N LEU A 87 -7.23 9.06 -6.99
CA LEU A 87 -7.49 9.05 -8.44
C LEU A 87 -6.18 9.36 -9.19
N ASN A 88 -5.90 8.63 -10.25
CA ASN A 88 -4.68 8.85 -11.04
C ASN A 88 -4.67 10.24 -11.73
N ASP A 89 -5.84 10.78 -12.11
CA ASP A 89 -5.98 12.12 -12.68
C ASP A 89 -5.57 13.22 -11.68
N GLU A 90 -5.84 13.04 -10.39
CA GLU A 90 -5.43 13.97 -9.32
C GLU A 90 -3.93 13.89 -9.06
N VAL A 91 -3.35 12.69 -9.18
CA VAL A 91 -1.89 12.47 -9.03
C VAL A 91 -1.13 13.06 -10.22
N SER A 92 -1.66 12.94 -11.44
CA SER A 92 -1.02 13.52 -12.64
C SER A 92 -1.03 15.04 -12.64
N ALA A 93 -2.04 15.68 -12.05
CA ALA A 93 -2.11 17.15 -11.89
C ALA A 93 -1.18 17.68 -10.78
N LYS A 94 -0.83 16.86 -9.77
CA LYS A 94 0.09 17.20 -8.69
C LYS A 94 1.54 16.76 -8.91
N LYS A 95 1.83 16.01 -9.98
CA LYS A 95 3.15 15.40 -10.24
C LYS A 95 4.26 16.41 -10.57
N SER A 96 4.00 17.72 -10.50
CA SER A 96 5.04 18.74 -10.74
C SER A 96 5.77 19.22 -9.49
N GLU A 97 5.30 19.01 -8.25
CA GLU A 97 6.00 19.57 -7.07
C GLU A 97 5.98 18.72 -5.78
N ASP A 98 5.04 17.75 -5.56
CA ASP A 98 4.85 17.17 -4.22
C ASP A 98 5.16 15.66 -4.09
N THR A 99 5.46 14.92 -5.16
CA THR A 99 5.50 13.45 -5.11
C THR A 99 6.85 12.86 -4.65
N GLU A 100 7.91 13.64 -4.65
CA GLU A 100 9.21 13.21 -4.10
C GLU A 100 9.29 13.42 -2.57
N GLU A 101 8.56 14.39 -2.02
CA GLU A 101 8.63 14.72 -0.60
C GLU A 101 7.80 13.78 0.31
N GLU A 102 6.63 13.28 -0.13
CA GLU A 102 5.80 12.43 0.74
C GLU A 102 6.35 11.00 0.91
N HIS A 103 6.95 10.40 -0.12
CA HIS A 103 7.60 9.09 0.00
C HIS A 103 8.95 9.16 0.73
N GLU A 104 9.73 10.23 0.53
CA GLU A 104 10.95 10.48 1.31
C GLU A 104 10.63 10.82 2.78
N GLY A 105 9.51 11.46 3.06
CA GLY A 105 9.08 11.83 4.40
C GLY A 105 8.81 10.61 5.29
N SER A 106 8.14 9.60 4.78
CA SER A 106 7.80 8.39 5.55
C SER A 106 9.04 7.57 5.92
N GLY A 107 9.98 7.39 4.98
CA GLY A 107 11.24 6.71 5.27
C GLY A 107 12.13 7.48 6.26
N LYS A 108 12.21 8.81 6.14
CA LYS A 108 12.98 9.66 7.04
C LYS A 108 12.42 9.64 8.47
N VAL A 109 11.09 9.69 8.63
CA VAL A 109 10.44 9.58 9.94
C VAL A 109 10.72 8.23 10.60
N MET A 110 10.67 7.14 9.84
CA MET A 110 10.98 5.80 10.34
C MET A 110 12.45 5.70 10.79
N ILE A 111 13.40 6.22 10.02
CA ILE A 111 14.81 6.26 10.39
C ILE A 111 15.02 7.07 11.68
N ILE A 112 14.43 8.27 11.79
CA ILE A 112 14.56 9.12 12.98
C ILE A 112 14.03 8.38 14.21
N ARG A 113 12.92 7.68 14.08
CA ARG A 113 12.31 6.89 15.15
C ARG A 113 13.23 5.73 15.59
N ILE A 114 13.77 4.97 14.64
CA ILE A 114 14.72 3.88 14.94
C ILE A 114 15.97 4.43 15.63
N VAL A 115 16.56 5.50 15.10
CA VAL A 115 17.76 6.12 15.68
C VAL A 115 17.47 6.62 17.11
N SER A 116 16.34 7.29 17.33
CA SER A 116 15.97 7.77 18.67
C SER A 116 15.77 6.63 19.68
N ALA A 117 15.16 5.52 19.24
CA ALA A 117 14.99 4.34 20.07
C ALA A 117 16.33 3.67 20.42
N VAL A 118 17.23 3.56 19.42
CA VAL A 118 18.61 3.03 19.64
C VAL A 118 19.40 3.90 20.62
N VAL A 119 19.34 5.23 20.48
CA VAL A 119 20.02 6.16 21.38
C VAL A 119 19.49 6.04 22.81
N LEU A 120 18.16 5.92 22.99
CA LEU A 120 17.56 5.74 24.32
C LEU A 120 17.93 4.39 24.92
N ALA A 121 17.93 3.32 24.15
CA ALA A 121 18.34 1.99 24.61
C ALA A 121 19.83 1.98 25.01
N ALA A 122 20.71 2.59 24.20
CA ALA A 122 22.12 2.74 24.53
C ALA A 122 22.33 3.56 25.82
N ALA A 123 21.61 4.66 25.99
CA ALA A 123 21.64 5.46 27.22
C ALA A 123 21.20 4.63 28.44
N GLY A 124 20.11 3.87 28.31
CA GLY A 124 19.62 2.97 29.37
C GLY A 124 20.65 1.90 29.75
N PHE A 125 21.33 1.33 28.73
CA PHE A 125 22.38 0.34 28.96
C PHE A 125 23.60 0.95 29.69
N ILE A 126 24.04 2.14 29.28
CA ILE A 126 25.15 2.86 29.92
C ILE A 126 24.81 3.20 31.38
N VAL A 127 23.60 3.76 31.63
CA VAL A 127 23.15 4.09 32.99
C VAL A 127 23.13 2.86 33.88
N GLY A 128 22.59 1.73 33.37
CA GLY A 128 22.56 0.48 34.14
C GLY A 128 23.95 -0.14 34.37
N SER A 129 24.97 0.23 33.57
CA SER A 129 26.35 -0.25 33.76
C SER A 129 27.17 0.60 34.73
N VAL A 130 26.82 1.88 34.87
CA VAL A 130 27.61 2.88 35.65
C VAL A 130 26.96 3.17 37.01
N SER A 131 25.66 3.01 37.14
CA SER A 131 24.88 3.33 38.35
C SER A 131 23.95 2.20 38.69
N ASP A 132 23.77 1.91 40.00
CA ASP A 132 22.76 0.96 40.48
C ASP A 132 21.31 1.51 40.36
N ALA A 133 21.08 2.34 39.32
CA ALA A 133 19.79 2.98 39.08
C ALA A 133 18.90 2.10 38.14
N ASP A 134 18.56 0.91 38.57
CA ASP A 134 17.75 -0.06 37.82
C ASP A 134 16.42 0.52 37.34
N ILE A 135 15.81 1.41 38.11
CA ILE A 135 14.53 2.06 37.74
C ILE A 135 14.75 2.95 36.50
N VAL A 136 15.82 3.74 36.48
CA VAL A 136 16.11 4.67 35.35
C VAL A 136 16.43 3.87 34.09
N LYS A 137 17.23 2.80 34.21
CA LYS A 137 17.50 1.86 33.10
C LYS A 137 16.19 1.31 32.54
N THR A 138 15.31 0.76 33.39
CA THR A 138 14.05 0.18 32.97
C THR A 138 13.14 1.21 32.29
N VAL A 139 13.03 2.43 32.81
CA VAL A 139 12.22 3.50 32.22
C VAL A 139 12.77 3.87 30.83
N LEU A 140 14.08 3.98 30.66
CA LEU A 140 14.70 4.29 29.35
C LEU A 140 14.46 3.14 28.34
N MET A 141 14.56 1.89 28.76
CA MET A 141 14.28 0.73 27.91
C MET A 141 12.81 0.65 27.51
N VAL A 142 11.88 0.91 28.42
CA VAL A 142 10.44 0.98 28.11
C VAL A 142 10.14 2.14 27.17
N ALA A 143 10.76 3.30 27.35
CA ALA A 143 10.60 4.42 26.43
C ALA A 143 11.13 4.10 25.02
N ALA A 144 12.31 3.48 24.91
CA ALA A 144 12.87 3.02 23.65
C ALA A 144 11.93 2.02 22.93
N TYR A 145 11.40 1.06 23.71
CA TYR A 145 10.42 0.08 23.23
C TYR A 145 9.15 0.73 22.67
N LEU A 146 8.56 1.66 23.41
CA LEU A 146 7.34 2.35 22.98
C LEU A 146 7.58 3.22 21.72
N ILE A 147 8.71 3.90 21.66
CA ILE A 147 9.06 4.71 20.49
C ILE A 147 9.30 3.82 19.26
N ALA A 148 10.01 2.71 19.40
CA ALA A 148 10.23 1.78 18.31
C ALA A 148 8.92 1.11 17.87
N GLY A 149 8.12 0.60 18.80
CA GLY A 149 7.10 -0.40 18.54
C GLY A 149 5.66 0.06 18.60
N TYR A 150 5.35 1.36 18.79
CA TYR A 150 3.97 1.78 19.00
C TYR A 150 3.04 1.39 17.82
N ASP A 151 3.52 1.42 16.59
CA ASP A 151 2.78 1.03 15.39
C ASP A 151 2.53 -0.48 15.32
N VAL A 152 3.53 -1.29 15.70
CA VAL A 152 3.41 -2.75 15.79
C VAL A 152 2.36 -3.12 16.83
N LEU A 153 2.43 -2.48 18.00
CA LEU A 153 1.45 -2.68 19.09
C LEU A 153 0.03 -2.31 18.66
N LEU A 154 -0.13 -1.17 17.97
CA LEU A 154 -1.44 -0.73 17.48
C LEU A 154 -1.98 -1.67 16.38
N ARG A 155 -1.12 -2.12 15.46
CA ARG A 155 -1.50 -3.11 14.42
C ARG A 155 -1.90 -4.44 15.06
N ALA A 156 -1.14 -4.94 16.04
CA ALA A 156 -1.46 -6.16 16.75
C ALA A 156 -2.84 -6.07 17.42
N VAL A 157 -3.12 -4.99 18.15
CA VAL A 157 -4.43 -4.77 18.79
C VAL A 157 -5.55 -4.69 17.73
N LYS A 158 -5.38 -3.92 16.66
CA LYS A 158 -6.37 -3.83 15.58
C LYS A 158 -6.64 -5.18 14.93
N ASN A 159 -5.59 -5.99 14.68
CA ASN A 159 -5.70 -7.28 14.03
C ASN A 159 -6.42 -8.32 14.90
N ILE A 160 -6.26 -8.25 16.24
CA ILE A 160 -7.05 -9.04 17.18
C ILE A 160 -8.54 -8.75 17.01
N PHE A 161 -8.92 -7.47 16.99
CA PHE A 161 -10.33 -7.07 16.81
C PHE A 161 -10.91 -7.47 15.45
N LYS A 162 -10.06 -7.62 14.41
CA LYS A 162 -10.44 -8.11 13.09
C LYS A 162 -10.44 -9.65 12.97
N GLY A 163 -10.15 -10.38 14.05
CA GLY A 163 -10.09 -11.85 14.07
C GLY A 163 -8.80 -12.43 13.47
N ARG A 164 -7.82 -11.60 13.11
CA ARG A 164 -6.48 -12.03 12.63
C ARG A 164 -5.52 -12.12 13.81
N VAL A 165 -5.68 -13.14 14.66
CA VAL A 165 -4.98 -13.23 15.96
C VAL A 165 -3.54 -13.71 15.85
N PHE A 166 -3.16 -14.43 14.76
CA PHE A 166 -1.83 -15.06 14.64
C PHE A 166 -1.02 -14.44 13.50
N ASP A 167 -0.93 -13.10 13.47
CA ASP A 167 -0.02 -12.41 12.56
C ASP A 167 1.35 -12.14 13.22
N GLU A 168 2.32 -11.69 12.42
CA GLU A 168 3.67 -11.40 12.90
C GLU A 168 3.71 -10.30 13.95
N ASN A 169 2.87 -9.26 13.81
CA ASN A 169 2.80 -8.14 14.76
C ASN A 169 2.32 -8.61 16.13
N PHE A 170 1.34 -9.53 16.16
CA PHE A 170 0.84 -10.14 17.37
C PHE A 170 1.92 -10.98 18.08
N LEU A 171 2.61 -11.85 17.34
CA LEU A 171 3.68 -12.68 17.88
C LEU A 171 4.83 -11.85 18.44
N MET A 172 5.26 -10.80 17.69
CA MET A 172 6.30 -9.87 18.15
C MET A 172 5.86 -9.11 19.41
N THR A 173 4.61 -8.66 19.45
CA THR A 173 4.05 -7.98 20.62
C THR A 173 4.04 -8.89 21.83
N ILE A 174 3.55 -10.13 21.74
CA ILE A 174 3.54 -11.07 22.87
C ILE A 174 4.96 -11.38 23.35
N ALA A 175 5.88 -11.65 22.44
CA ALA A 175 7.26 -11.97 22.80
C ALA A 175 7.94 -10.82 23.53
N SER A 176 7.83 -9.59 23.01
CA SER A 176 8.48 -8.41 23.57
C SER A 176 7.83 -7.92 24.88
N VAL A 177 6.49 -7.94 24.97
CA VAL A 177 5.78 -7.65 26.22
C VAL A 177 6.05 -8.73 27.26
N GLY A 178 6.11 -10.01 26.86
CA GLY A 178 6.49 -11.11 27.72
C GLY A 178 7.87 -10.92 28.34
N ALA A 179 8.87 -10.55 27.56
CA ALA A 179 10.21 -10.22 28.05
C ALA A 179 10.18 -9.09 29.10
N MET A 180 9.39 -8.04 28.85
CA MET A 180 9.25 -6.95 29.82
C MET A 180 8.59 -7.39 31.14
N LEU A 181 7.59 -8.26 31.08
CA LEU A 181 6.88 -8.74 32.27
C LEU A 181 7.74 -9.62 33.17
N ILE A 182 8.71 -10.34 32.60
CA ILE A 182 9.68 -11.14 33.38
C ILE A 182 10.87 -10.31 33.89
N GLY A 183 10.90 -8.99 33.60
CA GLY A 183 11.95 -8.06 34.06
C GLY A 183 13.05 -7.81 33.04
N GLU A 184 13.03 -8.45 31.86
CA GLU A 184 14.03 -8.32 30.82
C GLU A 184 13.65 -7.20 29.80
N ALA A 185 13.48 -5.96 30.32
CA ALA A 185 13.08 -4.82 29.51
C ALA A 185 14.10 -4.49 28.38
N SER A 186 15.38 -4.77 28.59
CA SER A 186 16.43 -4.61 27.58
C SER A 186 16.26 -5.58 26.39
N GLU A 187 15.86 -6.81 26.65
CA GLU A 187 15.62 -7.80 25.60
C GLU A 187 14.36 -7.45 24.81
N GLY A 188 13.27 -7.08 25.49
CA GLY A 188 12.05 -6.63 24.83
C GLY A 188 12.27 -5.40 23.91
N ALA A 189 13.04 -4.42 24.39
CA ALA A 189 13.41 -3.25 23.59
C ALA A 189 14.28 -3.63 22.38
N ALA A 190 15.28 -4.50 22.59
CA ALA A 190 16.19 -4.95 21.52
C ALA A 190 15.42 -5.69 20.42
N VAL A 191 14.53 -6.61 20.77
CA VAL A 191 13.67 -7.34 19.81
C VAL A 191 12.86 -6.37 18.96
N MET A 192 12.22 -5.37 19.58
CA MET A 192 11.39 -4.42 18.84
C MET A 192 12.22 -3.50 17.93
N ILE A 193 13.38 -3.04 18.38
CA ILE A 193 14.31 -2.24 17.56
C ILE A 193 14.80 -3.05 16.35
N LEU A 194 15.23 -4.30 16.56
CA LEU A 194 15.68 -5.18 15.47
C LEU A 194 14.56 -5.49 14.48
N TYR A 195 13.35 -5.69 14.96
CA TYR A 195 12.18 -5.86 14.09
C TYR A 195 11.96 -4.63 13.20
N GLN A 196 11.99 -3.42 13.77
CA GLN A 196 11.81 -2.18 13.02
C GLN A 196 12.92 -1.96 11.97
N ILE A 197 14.16 -2.32 12.31
CA ILE A 197 15.27 -2.27 11.35
C ILE A 197 15.00 -3.25 10.19
N GLY A 198 14.55 -4.47 10.50
CA GLY A 198 14.18 -5.47 9.50
C GLY A 198 13.06 -5.01 8.58
N GLU A 199 11.99 -4.44 9.14
CA GLU A 199 10.85 -3.90 8.39
C GLU A 199 11.28 -2.73 7.48
N TYR A 200 12.17 -1.85 7.98
CA TYR A 200 12.74 -0.78 7.16
C TYR A 200 13.49 -1.32 5.94
N PHE A 201 14.37 -2.32 6.10
CA PHE A 201 15.10 -2.91 4.99
C PHE A 201 14.17 -3.65 4.01
N GLN A 202 13.17 -4.35 4.52
CA GLN A 202 12.17 -5.02 3.69
C GLN A 202 11.42 -4.02 2.83
N ASN A 203 10.90 -2.95 3.42
CA ASN A 203 10.18 -1.89 2.72
C ASN A 203 11.07 -1.21 1.67
N TYR A 204 12.32 -0.90 2.02
CA TYR A 204 13.30 -0.32 1.10
C TYR A 204 13.59 -1.23 -0.10
N ALA A 205 13.80 -2.53 0.13
CA ALA A 205 14.08 -3.50 -0.93
C ALA A 205 12.87 -3.66 -1.88
N VAL A 206 11.66 -3.75 -1.32
CA VAL A 206 10.41 -3.86 -2.09
C VAL A 206 10.19 -2.60 -2.93
N GLU A 207 10.35 -1.41 -2.35
CA GLU A 207 10.19 -0.13 -3.06
C GLU A 207 11.18 0.00 -4.21
N ARG A 208 12.45 -0.35 -3.99
CA ARG A 208 13.47 -0.32 -5.04
C ARG A 208 13.16 -1.29 -6.19
N SER A 209 12.68 -2.49 -5.88
CA SER A 209 12.24 -3.45 -6.90
C SER A 209 11.05 -2.93 -7.69
N ARG A 210 10.07 -2.32 -7.03
CA ARG A 210 8.89 -1.72 -7.67
C ARG A 210 9.26 -0.59 -8.62
N LYS A 211 10.14 0.33 -8.22
CA LYS A 211 10.64 1.43 -9.09
C LYS A 211 11.30 0.89 -10.36
N SER A 212 12.09 -0.18 -10.26
CA SER A 212 12.72 -0.80 -11.43
C SER A 212 11.71 -1.40 -12.40
N ILE A 213 10.67 -2.06 -11.90
CA ILE A 213 9.62 -2.69 -12.72
C ILE A 213 8.70 -1.63 -13.32
N SER A 214 8.32 -0.62 -12.55
CA SER A 214 7.45 0.48 -13.02
C SER A 214 8.11 1.25 -14.17
N GLY A 215 9.41 1.54 -14.07
CA GLY A 215 10.17 2.17 -15.16
C GLY A 215 10.20 1.34 -16.46
N LEU A 216 10.21 0.01 -16.36
CA LEU A 216 10.11 -0.86 -17.53
C LEU A 216 8.69 -0.89 -18.11
N MET A 217 7.66 -0.76 -17.28
CA MET A 217 6.26 -0.73 -17.72
C MET A 217 5.88 0.60 -18.39
N GLU A 218 6.48 1.71 -17.98
CA GLU A 218 6.31 3.03 -18.64
C GLU A 218 6.88 3.05 -20.05
N LEU A 219 7.84 2.16 -20.39
CA LEU A 219 8.37 2.02 -21.74
C LEU A 219 7.43 1.25 -22.68
N ARG A 220 6.37 0.64 -22.17
CA ARG A 220 5.38 -0.04 -23.00
C ARG A 220 4.44 1.00 -23.61
N PRO A 221 4.39 1.14 -24.94
CA PRO A 221 3.48 2.07 -25.58
C PRO A 221 2.02 1.65 -25.30
N ASP A 222 1.20 2.61 -24.89
CA ASP A 222 -0.24 2.39 -24.64
C ASP A 222 -1.03 2.02 -25.88
N SER A 223 -0.43 2.26 -27.07
CA SER A 223 -1.01 1.90 -28.37
C SER A 223 0.07 1.53 -29.38
N ALA A 224 -0.14 0.46 -30.11
CA ALA A 224 0.65 0.12 -31.28
C ALA A 224 -0.17 0.49 -32.52
N GLY A 225 0.29 1.44 -33.33
CA GLY A 225 -0.27 1.72 -34.64
C GLY A 225 0.05 0.56 -35.58
N ILE A 226 -0.95 -0.19 -36.00
CA ILE A 226 -0.80 -1.14 -37.08
C ILE A 226 -0.74 -0.32 -38.39
N ARG A 227 0.37 -0.41 -39.11
CA ARG A 227 0.43 0.13 -40.45
C ARG A 227 -0.31 -0.84 -41.35
N ASP A 228 -1.47 -0.42 -41.79
CA ASP A 228 -2.19 -1.14 -42.81
C ASP A 228 -1.87 -0.49 -44.18
N THR A 229 -1.71 -1.31 -45.21
CA THR A 229 -1.46 -0.87 -46.56
C THR A 229 -2.59 -1.35 -47.43
N ASP A 230 -3.08 -0.46 -48.31
CA ASP A 230 -4.05 -0.83 -49.34
C ASP A 230 -3.45 -1.82 -50.37
N GLU A 231 -4.29 -2.38 -51.23
CA GLU A 231 -3.86 -3.32 -52.28
C GLU A 231 -2.85 -2.69 -53.28
N ASN A 232 -2.67 -1.37 -53.24
CA ASN A 232 -1.73 -0.62 -54.07
C ASN A 232 -0.45 -0.23 -53.31
N GLY A 233 -0.28 -0.65 -52.07
CA GLY A 233 0.91 -0.37 -51.25
C GLY A 233 0.95 1.00 -50.59
N ASN A 234 -0.16 1.76 -50.57
CA ASN A 234 -0.25 3.04 -49.89
C ASN A 234 -0.65 2.85 -48.44
N MET A 235 -0.07 3.64 -47.52
CA MET A 235 -0.44 3.65 -46.10
C MET A 235 -1.87 4.18 -45.93
N ILE A 236 -2.69 3.43 -45.21
CA ILE A 236 -4.02 3.83 -44.74
C ILE A 236 -3.94 4.37 -43.34
#